data_6909e099c01f6d8b13408365616b56fc
#
_entry.id   6909e099c01f6d8b13408365616b56fc
#
_cell.length_a   1.000
_cell.length_b   1.000
_cell.length_c   1.000
_cell.angle_alpha   90.00
_cell.angle_beta   90.00
_cell.angle_gamma   90.00
#
_symmetry.space_group_name_H-M   'P 1'
#
loop_
_entity.id
_entity.type
_entity.pdbx_description
1 polymer ?
#
loop_
_entity_poly.entity_id
_entity_poly.type
_entity_poly.pdbx_seq_one_letter_code
_entity_poly.pdbx_strand_id
1 'polypeptide(L)'
;MHIDGAQISGRFWSLKDYLGMAYKLKNYQITGPDWISSERFDIAAKLPEGAERAQVPEMLQALLTNRFQIKSHRDTKEEAVYGLLVAKGGLKMQPLPESEEDSEPSNGVDVAASGSRGGVSVNLGKGSSFTFGDNKVVGKKLKMITLADVLSRFVDRPVVDMTELKGSYDFTLDINPDDFRGMMIRSAVAAGVTLPPQALQLLDGASDAGLVAALRVVGLTLEPRKAPIEIMVIDHAEKAPTEN
;
A
#
# COMPACT_ATOMS: atom_id res chain seq x y z
N MET A 1 -5.64 -11.13 5.36
CA MET A 1 -5.22 -12.55 5.50
C MET A 1 -4.72 -12.75 6.93
N HIS A 2 -5.10 -13.83 7.56
CA HIS A 2 -4.68 -14.18 8.93
C HIS A 2 -3.77 -15.41 8.88
N ILE A 3 -2.65 -15.35 9.60
CA ILE A 3 -1.70 -16.47 9.71
C ILE A 3 -1.62 -16.84 11.18
N ASP A 4 -2.07 -18.05 11.50
CA ASP A 4 -2.03 -18.61 12.84
C ASP A 4 -1.27 -19.95 12.81
N GLY A 5 -0.05 -19.94 13.33
CA GLY A 5 0.86 -21.06 13.24
C GLY A 5 1.09 -21.48 11.78
N ALA A 6 0.72 -22.72 11.46
CA ALA A 6 0.80 -23.24 10.09
C ALA A 6 -0.47 -23.00 9.25
N GLN A 7 -1.51 -22.35 9.79
CA GLN A 7 -2.74 -22.09 9.05
C GLN A 7 -2.74 -20.68 8.47
N ILE A 8 -3.12 -20.59 7.19
CA ILE A 8 -3.36 -19.33 6.49
C ILE A 8 -4.84 -19.28 6.13
N SER A 9 -5.50 -18.19 6.48
CA SER A 9 -6.89 -17.95 6.10
C SER A 9 -7.10 -16.54 5.58
N GLY A 10 -7.83 -16.42 4.49
CA GLY A 10 -8.38 -15.18 3.97
C GLY A 10 -9.88 -15.37 3.80
N ARG A 11 -10.68 -14.45 4.28
CA ARG A 11 -12.14 -14.53 4.17
C ARG A 11 -12.68 -13.31 3.45
N PHE A 12 -13.62 -13.57 2.54
CA PHE A 12 -14.35 -12.53 1.82
C PHE A 12 -13.47 -11.57 1.01
N TRP A 13 -12.35 -12.06 0.48
CA TRP A 13 -11.46 -11.29 -0.39
C TRP A 13 -11.76 -11.55 -1.86
N SER A 14 -11.55 -10.53 -2.69
CA SER A 14 -11.61 -10.71 -4.15
C SER A 14 -10.36 -11.46 -4.66
N LEU A 15 -10.47 -12.08 -5.84
CA LEU A 15 -9.30 -12.67 -6.48
C LEU A 15 -8.21 -11.64 -6.73
N LYS A 16 -8.60 -10.40 -7.06
CA LYS A 16 -7.68 -9.28 -7.24
C LYS A 16 -6.91 -8.94 -5.97
N ASP A 17 -7.54 -8.99 -4.79
CA ASP A 17 -6.86 -8.76 -3.51
C ASP A 17 -5.84 -9.86 -3.20
N TYR A 18 -6.20 -11.12 -3.48
CA TYR A 18 -5.27 -12.25 -3.34
C TYR A 18 -4.08 -12.14 -4.29
N LEU A 19 -4.32 -11.77 -5.55
CA LEU A 19 -3.26 -11.52 -6.53
C LEU A 19 -2.35 -10.37 -6.10
N GLY A 20 -2.93 -9.28 -5.59
CA GLY A 20 -2.17 -8.15 -5.04
C GLY A 20 -1.20 -8.59 -3.95
N MET A 21 -1.64 -9.45 -3.04
CA MET A 21 -0.79 -10.00 -1.98
C MET A 21 0.26 -10.98 -2.55
N ALA A 22 -0.15 -11.89 -3.42
CA ALA A 22 0.72 -12.92 -3.98
C ALA A 22 1.87 -12.34 -4.80
N TYR A 23 1.59 -11.34 -5.62
CA TYR A 23 2.55 -10.71 -6.51
C TYR A 23 3.12 -9.39 -5.98
N LYS A 24 2.76 -8.99 -4.76
CA LYS A 24 3.14 -7.71 -4.12
C LYS A 24 2.77 -6.50 -5.00
N LEU A 25 1.61 -6.55 -5.62
CA LEU A 25 1.06 -5.52 -6.49
C LEU A 25 -0.08 -4.77 -5.81
N LYS A 26 -0.26 -3.52 -6.21
CA LYS A 26 -1.43 -2.74 -5.82
C LYS A 26 -2.62 -3.07 -6.74
N ASN A 27 -3.84 -2.84 -6.28
CA ASN A 27 -5.04 -3.15 -7.06
C ASN A 27 -5.08 -2.45 -8.42
N TYR A 28 -4.57 -1.23 -8.54
CA TYR A 28 -4.48 -0.51 -9.81
C TYR A 28 -3.48 -1.13 -10.79
N GLN A 29 -2.54 -1.94 -10.31
CA GLN A 29 -1.56 -2.65 -11.15
C GLN A 29 -2.06 -4.00 -11.65
N ILE A 30 -3.29 -4.39 -11.36
CA ILE A 30 -3.86 -5.66 -11.80
C ILE A 30 -5.07 -5.37 -12.67
N THR A 31 -5.04 -5.81 -13.91
CA THR A 31 -6.11 -5.67 -14.89
C THR A 31 -6.58 -7.06 -15.33
N GLY A 32 -7.89 -7.22 -15.51
CA GLY A 32 -8.49 -8.49 -15.93
C GLY A 32 -10.01 -8.39 -15.99
N PRO A 33 -10.72 -9.50 -16.11
CA PRO A 33 -12.17 -9.52 -16.14
C PRO A 33 -12.79 -8.90 -14.87
N ASP A 34 -13.93 -8.23 -14.99
CA ASP A 34 -14.56 -7.49 -13.87
C ASP A 34 -14.81 -8.34 -12.63
N TRP A 35 -15.14 -9.62 -12.82
CA TRP A 35 -15.43 -10.54 -11.72
C TRP A 35 -14.26 -10.77 -10.76
N ILE A 36 -12.99 -10.61 -11.20
CA ILE A 36 -11.84 -10.76 -10.28
C ILE A 36 -11.85 -9.73 -9.16
N SER A 37 -12.56 -8.61 -9.35
CA SER A 37 -12.72 -7.54 -8.34
C SER A 37 -14.01 -7.68 -7.52
N SER A 38 -15.08 -8.26 -8.10
CA SER A 38 -16.41 -8.29 -7.49
C SER A 38 -16.72 -9.60 -6.75
N GLU A 39 -16.26 -10.74 -7.27
CA GLU A 39 -16.48 -12.03 -6.62
C GLU A 39 -15.62 -12.19 -5.38
N ARG A 40 -16.15 -12.84 -4.35
CA ARG A 40 -15.50 -13.04 -3.06
C ARG A 40 -15.21 -14.51 -2.83
N PHE A 41 -14.03 -14.77 -2.32
CA PHE A 41 -13.55 -16.13 -2.06
C PHE A 41 -13.00 -16.24 -0.65
N ASP A 42 -13.18 -17.41 -0.05
CA ASP A 42 -12.53 -17.80 1.18
C ASP A 42 -11.41 -18.78 0.85
N ILE A 43 -10.21 -18.47 1.31
CA ILE A 43 -9.05 -19.36 1.17
C ILE A 43 -8.66 -19.84 2.58
N ALA A 44 -8.57 -21.15 2.73
CA ALA A 44 -7.97 -21.79 3.88
C ALA A 44 -6.89 -22.75 3.39
N ALA A 45 -5.66 -22.53 3.83
CA ALA A 45 -4.52 -23.34 3.45
C ALA A 45 -3.64 -23.66 4.65
N LYS A 46 -2.94 -24.79 4.60
CA LYS A 46 -1.95 -25.16 5.60
C LYS A 46 -0.56 -25.03 5.00
N LEU A 47 0.31 -24.33 5.72
CA LEU A 47 1.73 -24.25 5.35
C LEU A 47 2.36 -25.64 5.49
N PRO A 48 3.22 -26.05 4.55
CA PRO A 48 4.07 -27.21 4.72
C PRO A 48 4.94 -27.09 5.97
N GLU A 49 5.32 -28.21 6.53
CA GLU A 49 6.23 -28.24 7.68
C GLU A 49 7.58 -27.60 7.31
N GLY A 50 8.06 -26.69 8.14
CA GLY A 50 9.31 -25.95 7.89
C GLY A 50 9.17 -24.75 6.94
N ALA A 51 7.96 -24.44 6.42
CA ALA A 51 7.76 -23.26 5.59
C ALA A 51 7.78 -21.97 6.41
N GLU A 52 8.47 -20.96 5.87
CA GLU A 52 8.58 -19.64 6.48
C GLU A 52 7.48 -18.70 5.97
N ARG A 53 7.10 -17.72 6.81
CA ARG A 53 6.11 -16.69 6.42
C ARG A 53 6.52 -15.91 5.17
N ALA A 54 7.82 -15.73 4.95
CA ALA A 54 8.35 -15.04 3.76
C ALA A 54 7.99 -15.74 2.44
N GLN A 55 7.74 -17.06 2.47
CA GLN A 55 7.39 -17.88 1.29
C GLN A 55 5.87 -17.86 0.98
N VAL A 56 5.04 -17.31 1.88
CA VAL A 56 3.58 -17.26 1.69
C VAL A 56 3.15 -16.61 0.37
N PRO A 57 3.74 -15.49 -0.08
CA PRO A 57 3.38 -14.92 -1.38
C PRO A 57 3.58 -15.89 -2.54
N GLU A 58 4.70 -16.58 -2.60
CA GLU A 58 5.02 -17.54 -3.66
C GLU A 58 4.09 -18.77 -3.64
N MET A 59 3.80 -19.28 -2.44
CA MET A 59 2.84 -20.36 -2.26
C MET A 59 1.43 -19.94 -2.70
N LEU A 60 1.05 -18.69 -2.41
CA LEU A 60 -0.22 -18.15 -2.83
C LEU A 60 -0.28 -17.99 -4.36
N GLN A 61 0.82 -17.57 -5.01
CA GLN A 61 0.90 -17.55 -6.47
C GLN A 61 0.60 -18.92 -7.08
N ALA A 62 1.29 -19.96 -6.58
CA ALA A 62 1.09 -21.33 -7.05
C ALA A 62 -0.35 -21.81 -6.84
N LEU A 63 -0.91 -21.55 -5.66
CA LEU A 63 -2.29 -21.91 -5.33
C LEU A 63 -3.29 -21.24 -6.27
N LEU A 64 -3.17 -19.92 -6.45
CA LEU A 64 -4.09 -19.15 -7.30
C LEU A 64 -3.98 -19.58 -8.77
N THR A 65 -2.75 -19.76 -9.27
CA THR A 65 -2.52 -20.23 -10.64
C THR A 65 -3.16 -21.59 -10.87
N ASN A 66 -3.00 -22.52 -9.95
CA ASN A 66 -3.55 -23.86 -10.10
C ASN A 66 -5.07 -23.91 -9.95
N ARG A 67 -5.63 -23.14 -8.98
CA ARG A 67 -7.06 -23.19 -8.67
C ARG A 67 -7.92 -22.42 -9.67
N PHE A 68 -7.44 -21.28 -10.12
CA PHE A 68 -8.16 -20.42 -11.05
C PHE A 68 -7.63 -20.50 -12.48
N GLN A 69 -6.69 -21.41 -12.77
CA GLN A 69 -6.06 -21.60 -14.09
C GLN A 69 -5.57 -20.27 -14.70
N ILE A 70 -4.93 -19.45 -13.85
CA ILE A 70 -4.54 -18.09 -14.22
C ILE A 70 -3.43 -18.12 -15.29
N LYS A 71 -3.66 -17.38 -16.37
CA LYS A 71 -2.64 -16.99 -17.35
C LYS A 71 -2.54 -15.48 -17.31
N SER A 72 -1.32 -14.97 -17.22
CA SER A 72 -1.09 -13.53 -17.11
C SER A 72 0.24 -13.15 -17.74
N HIS A 73 0.35 -11.89 -18.14
CA HIS A 73 1.62 -11.30 -18.56
C HIS A 73 1.84 -9.95 -17.85
N ARG A 74 3.06 -9.45 -17.92
CA ARG A 74 3.40 -8.09 -17.50
C ARG A 74 3.33 -7.17 -18.69
N ASP A 75 2.76 -5.99 -18.46
CA ASP A 75 2.68 -4.91 -19.43
C ASP A 75 2.99 -3.59 -18.72
N THR A 76 3.16 -2.54 -19.50
CA THR A 76 3.41 -1.20 -18.98
C THR A 76 2.35 -0.26 -19.53
N LYS A 77 1.60 0.39 -18.63
CA LYS A 77 0.55 1.34 -19.01
C LYS A 77 0.88 2.73 -18.49
N GLU A 78 0.71 3.75 -19.34
CA GLU A 78 0.83 5.13 -18.94
C GLU A 78 -0.40 5.55 -18.15
N GLU A 79 -0.20 5.84 -16.85
CA GLU A 79 -1.29 6.19 -15.93
C GLU A 79 -1.10 7.60 -15.36
N ALA A 80 -2.23 8.22 -15.01
CA ALA A 80 -2.22 9.46 -14.27
C ALA A 80 -1.80 9.18 -12.81
N VAL A 81 -0.70 9.80 -12.37
CA VAL A 81 -0.10 9.61 -11.06
C VAL A 81 0.14 10.96 -10.39
N TYR A 82 0.47 10.94 -9.11
CA TYR A 82 1.20 12.03 -8.47
C TYR A 82 2.69 11.69 -8.44
N GLY A 83 3.53 12.54 -9.00
CA GLY A 83 4.97 12.50 -8.76
C GLY A 83 5.28 13.11 -7.40
N LEU A 84 5.91 12.33 -6.52
CA LEU A 84 6.54 12.86 -5.31
C LEU A 84 7.87 13.48 -5.72
N LEU A 85 8.04 14.77 -5.52
CA LEU A 85 9.17 15.55 -5.99
C LEU A 85 9.77 16.38 -4.87
N VAL A 86 11.04 16.76 -5.00
CA VAL A 86 11.64 17.81 -4.16
C VAL A 86 11.02 19.16 -4.56
N ALA A 87 10.49 19.89 -3.59
CA ALA A 87 9.89 21.20 -3.81
C ALA A 87 10.94 22.24 -4.25
N LYS A 88 10.53 23.32 -4.92
CA LYS A 88 11.43 24.40 -5.41
C LYS A 88 12.32 25.02 -4.34
N GLY A 89 11.90 24.95 -3.06
CA GLY A 89 12.66 25.41 -1.91
C GLY A 89 13.75 24.44 -1.41
N GLY A 90 13.93 23.32 -2.09
CA GLY A 90 14.86 22.25 -1.71
C GLY A 90 14.35 21.36 -0.57
N LEU A 91 15.03 20.24 -0.37
CA LEU A 91 14.76 19.32 0.73
C LEU A 91 15.13 19.95 2.07
N LYS A 92 14.26 19.77 3.08
CA LYS A 92 14.48 20.30 4.43
C LYS A 92 14.68 19.20 5.47
N MET A 93 14.77 17.96 5.00
CA MET A 93 15.10 16.79 5.82
C MET A 93 16.57 16.45 5.65
N GLN A 94 17.18 15.87 6.68
CA GLN A 94 18.54 15.35 6.62
C GLN A 94 18.51 13.85 6.34
N PRO A 95 19.31 13.33 5.41
CA PRO A 95 19.45 11.90 5.22
C PRO A 95 20.07 11.27 6.47
N LEU A 96 19.54 10.12 6.87
CA LEU A 96 20.14 9.33 7.94
C LEU A 96 21.38 8.58 7.42
N PRO A 97 22.37 8.32 8.26
CA PRO A 97 23.51 7.49 7.91
C PRO A 97 23.03 6.12 7.42
N GLU A 98 23.60 5.65 6.31
CA GLU A 98 23.35 4.29 5.84
C GLU A 98 23.97 3.30 6.84
N SER A 99 23.22 2.28 7.24
CA SER A 99 23.73 1.15 8.00
C SER A 99 23.78 -0.09 7.10
N GLU A 100 24.76 -0.98 7.33
CA GLU A 100 24.88 -2.24 6.56
C GLU A 100 23.59 -3.08 6.62
N GLU A 101 22.83 -2.94 7.69
CA GLU A 101 21.53 -3.59 7.87
C GLU A 101 20.44 -3.11 6.86
N ASP A 102 20.63 -1.97 6.20
CA ASP A 102 19.66 -1.41 5.25
C ASP A 102 19.63 -2.16 3.91
N SER A 103 20.63 -2.99 3.64
CA SER A 103 20.81 -3.73 2.39
C SER A 103 20.01 -5.03 2.30
N GLU A 104 19.54 -5.58 3.43
CA GLU A 104 18.78 -6.82 3.43
C GLU A 104 17.26 -6.58 3.44
N PRO A 105 16.44 -7.45 2.84
CA PRO A 105 14.99 -7.30 2.89
C PRO A 105 14.47 -7.43 4.33
N SER A 106 13.50 -6.58 4.71
CA SER A 106 12.87 -6.65 6.03
C SER A 106 11.94 -7.86 6.14
N ASN A 107 12.06 -8.62 7.20
CA ASN A 107 11.31 -9.86 7.42
C ASN A 107 9.96 -9.65 8.14
N GLY A 108 9.17 -8.65 7.76
CA GLY A 108 7.82 -8.52 8.28
C GLY A 108 7.31 -7.09 8.37
N VAL A 109 6.00 -6.96 8.27
CA VAL A 109 5.26 -5.74 8.52
C VAL A 109 4.36 -6.00 9.71
N ASP A 110 4.62 -5.33 10.83
CA ASP A 110 3.76 -5.38 12.01
C ASP A 110 2.90 -4.13 12.08
N VAL A 111 1.59 -4.32 12.20
CA VAL A 111 0.62 -3.24 12.36
C VAL A 111 0.10 -3.25 13.78
N ALA A 112 0.30 -2.18 14.51
CA ALA A 112 -0.20 -2.02 15.87
C ALA A 112 -1.08 -0.77 15.99
N ALA A 113 -2.14 -0.87 16.77
CA ALA A 113 -2.87 0.32 17.21
C ALA A 113 -1.94 1.16 18.10
N SER A 114 -1.76 2.43 17.76
CA SER A 114 -0.87 3.35 18.49
C SER A 114 -1.67 4.48 19.11
N GLY A 115 -1.54 4.60 20.44
CA GLY A 115 -2.07 5.72 21.19
C GLY A 115 -3.55 5.64 21.59
N SER A 116 -3.95 6.54 22.51
CA SER A 116 -5.28 6.61 23.12
C SER A 116 -6.38 7.19 22.20
N ARG A 117 -6.07 7.62 20.98
CA ARG A 117 -6.98 8.30 20.04
C ARG A 117 -7.07 7.64 18.66
N GLY A 118 -6.86 6.32 18.57
CA GLY A 118 -7.08 5.57 17.32
C GLY A 118 -5.97 5.73 16.28
N GLY A 119 -4.75 6.04 16.70
CA GLY A 119 -3.59 6.04 15.80
C GLY A 119 -3.21 4.62 15.34
N VAL A 120 -2.58 4.53 14.18
CA VAL A 120 -2.04 3.29 13.61
C VAL A 120 -0.54 3.45 13.44
N SER A 121 0.23 2.52 13.99
CA SER A 121 1.67 2.42 13.75
C SER A 121 1.96 1.18 12.94
N VAL A 122 2.75 1.35 11.89
CA VAL A 122 3.21 0.25 11.02
C VAL A 122 4.71 0.16 11.14
N ASN A 123 5.18 -0.95 11.68
CA ASN A 123 6.60 -1.27 11.73
C ASN A 123 6.97 -2.05 10.46
N LEU A 124 7.94 -1.54 9.73
CA LEU A 124 8.44 -2.11 8.48
C LEU A 124 9.74 -2.91 8.67
N GLY A 125 10.15 -3.08 9.93
CA GLY A 125 11.41 -3.73 10.29
C GLY A 125 12.62 -2.79 10.22
N LYS A 126 13.73 -3.21 10.83
CA LYS A 126 15.03 -2.50 10.81
C LYS A 126 14.97 -1.04 11.29
N GLY A 127 14.07 -0.73 12.23
CA GLY A 127 13.85 0.62 12.72
C GLY A 127 13.05 1.52 11.78
N SER A 128 12.62 1.01 10.62
CA SER A 128 11.76 1.73 9.70
C SER A 128 10.30 1.61 10.13
N SER A 129 9.61 2.71 10.29
CA SER A 129 8.20 2.73 10.68
C SER A 129 7.50 3.99 10.22
N PHE A 130 6.19 3.92 10.14
CA PHE A 130 5.36 5.12 10.04
C PHE A 130 4.16 5.04 10.98
N THR A 131 3.74 6.18 11.48
CA THR A 131 2.62 6.30 12.40
C THR A 131 1.65 7.35 11.89
N PHE A 132 0.36 7.02 11.94
CA PHE A 132 -0.75 7.94 11.72
C PHE A 132 -1.49 8.14 13.02
N GLY A 133 -1.78 9.37 13.36
CA GLY A 133 -2.55 9.70 14.54
C GLY A 133 -2.38 11.17 14.91
N ASP A 134 -3.31 11.72 15.68
CA ASP A 134 -3.27 13.10 16.17
C ASP A 134 -3.01 14.15 15.08
N ASN A 135 -3.62 13.97 13.90
CA ASN A 135 -3.45 14.79 12.69
C ASN A 135 -2.01 14.84 12.15
N LYS A 136 -1.23 13.81 12.43
CA LYS A 136 0.18 13.71 12.01
C LYS A 136 0.45 12.43 11.27
N VAL A 137 1.41 12.53 10.36
CA VAL A 137 2.10 11.37 9.77
C VAL A 137 3.56 11.46 10.18
N VAL A 138 4.02 10.50 10.97
CA VAL A 138 5.40 10.44 11.44
C VAL A 138 6.10 9.29 10.72
N GLY A 139 7.12 9.61 9.96
CA GLY A 139 8.02 8.63 9.34
C GLY A 139 9.32 8.53 10.11
N LYS A 140 9.78 7.31 10.35
CA LYS A 140 11.08 6.99 10.92
C LYS A 140 11.85 6.10 9.98
N LYS A 141 13.08 6.50 9.62
CA LYS A 141 13.98 5.77 8.74
C LYS A 141 13.30 5.29 7.44
N LEU A 142 12.48 6.17 6.81
CA LEU A 142 11.73 5.84 5.59
C LEU A 142 12.49 6.26 4.33
N LYS A 143 12.53 5.36 3.35
CA LYS A 143 12.93 5.66 1.96
C LYS A 143 11.80 6.39 1.24
N MET A 144 12.12 7.24 0.26
CA MET A 144 11.11 8.00 -0.48
C MET A 144 10.13 7.13 -1.25
N ILE A 145 10.59 6.01 -1.79
CA ILE A 145 9.71 5.01 -2.42
C ILE A 145 8.66 4.46 -1.43
N THR A 146 9.06 4.21 -0.19
CA THR A 146 8.13 3.75 0.86
C THR A 146 7.14 4.86 1.24
N LEU A 147 7.62 6.11 1.33
CA LEU A 147 6.72 7.26 1.54
C LEU A 147 5.70 7.39 0.41
N ALA A 148 6.12 7.29 -0.85
CA ALA A 148 5.22 7.33 -2.01
C ALA A 148 4.14 6.23 -1.94
N ASP A 149 4.52 5.01 -1.58
CA ASP A 149 3.61 3.89 -1.36
C ASP A 149 2.60 4.15 -0.24
N VAL A 150 3.06 4.73 0.86
CA VAL A 150 2.19 5.13 1.99
C VAL A 150 1.22 6.22 1.55
N LEU A 151 1.70 7.26 0.88
CA LEU A 151 0.87 8.38 0.41
C LEU A 151 -0.20 7.95 -0.59
N SER A 152 0.09 6.94 -1.44
CA SER A 152 -0.88 6.40 -2.41
C SER A 152 -2.17 5.87 -1.77
N ARG A 153 -2.20 5.63 -0.46
CA ARG A 153 -3.39 5.18 0.27
C ARG A 153 -4.34 6.32 0.66
N PHE A 154 -3.87 7.56 0.56
CA PHE A 154 -4.56 8.74 1.08
C PHE A 154 -5.00 9.71 -0.02
N VAL A 155 -4.51 9.51 -1.23
CA VAL A 155 -4.85 10.32 -2.41
C VAL A 155 -5.65 9.52 -3.43
N ASP A 156 -6.21 10.18 -4.44
CA ASP A 156 -7.11 9.58 -5.43
C ASP A 156 -6.40 8.79 -6.55
N ARG A 157 -5.08 8.85 -6.61
CA ARG A 157 -4.27 8.18 -7.63
C ARG A 157 -2.91 7.74 -7.08
N PRO A 158 -2.19 6.83 -7.77
CA PRO A 158 -0.89 6.38 -7.33
C PRO A 158 0.11 7.52 -7.15
N VAL A 159 0.95 7.41 -6.13
CA VAL A 159 2.11 8.29 -5.95
C VAL A 159 3.35 7.53 -6.38
N VAL A 160 4.16 8.15 -7.23
CA VAL A 160 5.42 7.59 -7.73
C VAL A 160 6.57 8.45 -7.19
N ASP A 161 7.57 7.81 -6.63
CA ASP A 161 8.79 8.50 -6.21
C ASP A 161 9.58 9.00 -7.43
N MET A 162 9.68 10.30 -7.57
CA MET A 162 10.45 11.01 -8.60
C MET A 162 11.41 12.00 -7.93
N THR A 163 11.75 11.78 -6.67
CA THR A 163 12.64 12.70 -5.91
C THR A 163 14.09 12.51 -6.25
N GLU A 164 14.48 11.35 -6.80
CA GLU A 164 15.88 10.93 -7.01
C GLU A 164 16.71 10.88 -5.71
N LEU A 165 16.06 10.95 -4.54
CA LEU A 165 16.69 10.93 -3.25
C LEU A 165 17.04 9.49 -2.85
N LYS A 166 18.27 9.30 -2.43
CA LYS A 166 18.76 8.03 -1.86
C LYS A 166 18.79 8.12 -0.34
N GLY A 167 18.78 6.97 0.32
CA GLY A 167 18.83 6.91 1.78
C GLY A 167 17.45 6.97 2.45
N SER A 168 17.48 7.05 3.76
CA SER A 168 16.30 7.07 4.63
C SER A 168 16.20 8.39 5.38
N TYR A 169 14.97 8.77 5.73
CA TYR A 169 14.68 10.06 6.34
C TYR A 169 13.72 9.91 7.51
N ASP A 170 13.91 10.73 8.54
CA ASP A 170 12.94 11.00 9.58
C ASP A 170 12.16 12.27 9.23
N PHE A 171 10.84 12.24 9.41
CA PHE A 171 10.00 13.41 9.18
C PHE A 171 8.70 13.35 9.97
N THR A 172 8.09 14.51 10.15
CA THR A 172 6.73 14.66 10.67
C THR A 172 5.95 15.58 9.74
N LEU A 173 4.79 15.12 9.30
CA LEU A 173 3.83 15.90 8.53
C LEU A 173 2.68 16.26 9.46
N ASP A 174 2.50 17.54 9.73
CA ASP A 174 1.35 18.08 10.46
C ASP A 174 0.26 18.44 9.44
N ILE A 175 -0.90 17.81 9.56
CA ILE A 175 -2.01 17.93 8.61
C ILE A 175 -3.17 18.56 9.35
N ASN A 176 -3.88 19.49 8.71
CA ASN A 176 -5.06 20.05 9.36
C ASN A 176 -6.12 18.96 9.63
N PRO A 177 -6.96 19.11 10.68
CA PRO A 177 -7.86 18.04 11.11
C PRO A 177 -8.88 17.58 10.04
N ASP A 178 -9.34 18.50 9.19
CA ASP A 178 -10.36 18.18 8.18
C ASP A 178 -9.76 17.37 7.02
N ASP A 179 -8.59 17.78 6.53
CA ASP A 179 -7.86 17.02 5.50
C ASP A 179 -7.39 15.67 6.04
N PHE A 180 -6.91 15.61 7.29
CA PHE A 180 -6.54 14.35 7.93
C PHE A 180 -7.72 13.39 8.02
N ARG A 181 -8.91 13.89 8.37
CA ARG A 181 -10.14 13.09 8.39
C ARG A 181 -10.48 12.55 6.99
N GLY A 182 -10.39 13.40 5.96
CA GLY A 182 -10.58 12.99 4.57
C GLY A 182 -9.61 11.89 4.14
N MET A 183 -8.33 12.03 4.49
CA MET A 183 -7.30 11.00 4.24
C MET A 183 -7.66 9.66 4.91
N MET A 184 -8.11 9.67 6.16
CA MET A 184 -8.50 8.46 6.88
C MET A 184 -9.71 7.78 6.24
N ILE A 185 -10.70 8.54 5.77
CA ILE A 185 -11.86 8.02 5.05
C ILE A 185 -11.43 7.37 3.73
N ARG A 186 -10.57 8.02 2.94
CA ARG A 186 -10.04 7.44 1.69
C ARG A 186 -9.27 6.15 1.95
N SER A 187 -8.43 6.14 2.97
CA SER A 187 -7.67 4.94 3.36
C SER A 187 -8.58 3.77 3.75
N ALA A 188 -9.67 4.04 4.47
CA ALA A 188 -10.65 3.03 4.85
C ALA A 188 -11.39 2.48 3.62
N VAL A 189 -11.81 3.35 2.70
CA VAL A 189 -12.44 2.95 1.42
C VAL A 189 -11.47 2.12 0.57
N ALA A 190 -10.21 2.55 0.46
CA ALA A 190 -9.17 1.81 -0.26
C ALA A 190 -8.87 0.43 0.35
N ALA A 191 -9.07 0.30 1.67
CA ALA A 191 -8.96 -0.98 2.39
C ALA A 191 -10.22 -1.86 2.28
N GLY A 192 -11.25 -1.41 1.52
CA GLY A 192 -12.50 -2.14 1.31
C GLY A 192 -13.50 -2.03 2.47
N VAL A 193 -13.32 -1.07 3.37
CA VAL A 193 -14.27 -0.82 4.47
C VAL A 193 -15.50 -0.11 3.92
N THR A 194 -16.67 -0.69 4.13
CA THR A 194 -17.96 -0.05 3.79
C THR A 194 -18.27 1.02 4.83
N LEU A 195 -18.34 2.26 4.39
CA LEU A 195 -18.63 3.40 5.25
C LEU A 195 -20.07 3.89 5.05
N PRO A 196 -20.71 4.48 6.10
CA PRO A 196 -22.01 5.12 5.97
C PRO A 196 -21.97 6.27 4.95
N PRO A 197 -23.08 6.56 4.25
CA PRO A 197 -23.16 7.66 3.27
C PRO A 197 -22.71 9.01 3.82
N GLN A 198 -22.99 9.30 5.10
CA GLN A 198 -22.60 10.53 5.76
C GLN A 198 -21.08 10.69 5.87
N ALA A 199 -20.35 9.57 6.06
CA ALA A 199 -18.90 9.61 6.08
C ALA A 199 -18.32 9.86 4.68
N LEU A 200 -18.96 9.30 3.64
CA LEU A 200 -18.53 9.53 2.25
C LEU A 200 -18.76 10.98 1.81
N GLN A 201 -19.83 11.65 2.27
CA GLN A 201 -20.07 13.06 2.00
C GLN A 201 -18.96 13.99 2.50
N LEU A 202 -18.20 13.57 3.53
CA LEU A 202 -17.05 14.33 4.00
C LEU A 202 -15.87 14.33 2.99
N LEU A 203 -15.89 13.44 2.01
CA LEU A 203 -14.90 13.44 0.91
C LEU A 203 -15.18 14.54 -0.13
N ASP A 204 -16.42 14.99 -0.27
CA ASP A 204 -16.80 15.99 -1.29
C ASP A 204 -16.11 17.35 -1.06
N GLY A 205 -15.73 17.64 0.19
CA GLY A 205 -14.98 18.84 0.57
C GLY A 205 -13.50 18.60 0.90
N ALA A 206 -13.06 17.34 0.94
CA ALA A 206 -11.69 17.01 1.30
C ALA A 206 -10.75 17.21 0.10
N SER A 207 -9.76 18.05 0.27
CA SER A 207 -8.72 18.29 -0.75
C SER A 207 -7.39 17.65 -0.33
N ASP A 208 -6.50 17.42 -1.31
CA ASP A 208 -5.13 16.99 -1.02
C ASP A 208 -4.23 18.19 -0.64
N ALA A 209 -4.80 19.40 -0.56
CA ALA A 209 -4.06 20.63 -0.34
C ALA A 209 -3.33 20.64 1.01
N GLY A 210 -3.95 20.11 2.07
CA GLY A 210 -3.33 20.02 3.38
C GLY A 210 -2.15 19.05 3.40
N LEU A 211 -2.28 17.90 2.72
CA LEU A 211 -1.17 16.97 2.56
C LEU A 211 -0.02 17.60 1.77
N VAL A 212 -0.31 18.27 0.65
CA VAL A 212 0.69 18.97 -0.16
C VAL A 212 1.35 20.10 0.65
N ALA A 213 0.59 20.83 1.44
CA ALA A 213 1.13 21.88 2.32
C ALA A 213 2.08 21.28 3.39
N ALA A 214 1.69 20.17 4.02
CA ALA A 214 2.53 19.48 4.99
C ALA A 214 3.83 18.93 4.36
N LEU A 215 3.74 18.36 3.16
CA LEU A 215 4.92 17.91 2.41
C LEU A 215 5.89 19.07 2.09
N ARG A 216 5.37 20.24 1.75
CA ARG A 216 6.20 21.43 1.47
C ARG A 216 7.00 21.88 2.70
N VAL A 217 6.49 21.66 3.89
CA VAL A 217 7.23 21.98 5.13
C VAL A 217 8.53 21.19 5.22
N VAL A 218 8.52 19.92 4.78
CA VAL A 218 9.70 19.06 4.75
C VAL A 218 10.49 19.13 3.43
N GLY A 219 10.06 19.99 2.51
CA GLY A 219 10.73 20.23 1.23
C GLY A 219 10.34 19.27 0.12
N LEU A 220 9.18 18.62 0.22
CA LEU A 220 8.59 17.73 -0.78
C LEU A 220 7.31 18.34 -1.37
N THR A 221 6.87 17.84 -2.50
CA THR A 221 5.57 18.20 -3.10
C THR A 221 5.00 17.05 -3.92
N LEU A 222 3.68 17.06 -4.12
CA LEU A 222 2.99 16.18 -5.07
C LEU A 222 2.57 17.01 -6.29
N GLU A 223 2.91 16.51 -7.47
CA GLU A 223 2.48 17.12 -8.72
C GLU A 223 1.81 16.10 -9.63
N PRO A 224 0.68 16.45 -10.28
CA PRO A 224 0.09 15.60 -11.31
C PRO A 224 1.10 15.30 -12.42
N ARG A 225 1.27 14.02 -12.72
CA ARG A 225 2.18 13.50 -13.75
C ARG A 225 1.49 12.37 -14.50
N LYS A 226 2.11 11.95 -15.58
CA LYS A 226 1.91 10.64 -16.20
C LYS A 226 3.17 9.84 -16.03
N ALA A 227 3.02 8.56 -15.70
CA ALA A 227 4.14 7.66 -15.55
C ALA A 227 3.79 6.28 -16.10
N PRO A 228 4.78 5.59 -16.67
CA PRO A 228 4.63 4.19 -17.01
C PRO A 228 4.55 3.38 -15.70
N ILE A 229 3.42 2.70 -15.51
CA ILE A 229 3.18 1.80 -14.38
C ILE A 229 3.19 0.38 -14.90
N GLU A 230 4.02 -0.45 -14.29
CA GLU A 230 3.99 -1.88 -14.58
C GLU A 230 2.67 -2.47 -14.06
N ILE A 231 1.96 -3.18 -14.92
CA ILE A 231 0.70 -3.83 -14.62
C ILE A 231 0.81 -5.33 -14.89
N MET A 232 0.01 -6.11 -14.17
CA MET A 232 -0.25 -7.52 -14.44
C MET A 232 -1.59 -7.62 -15.14
N VAL A 233 -1.59 -8.14 -16.35
CA VAL A 233 -2.79 -8.38 -17.14
C VAL A 233 -3.16 -9.85 -17.00
N ILE A 234 -4.38 -10.11 -16.54
CA ILE A 234 -4.94 -11.46 -16.46
C ILE A 234 -5.59 -11.78 -17.80
N ASP A 235 -4.91 -12.58 -18.60
CA ASP A 235 -5.36 -13.02 -19.93
C ASP A 235 -6.47 -14.05 -19.83
N HIS A 236 -6.38 -14.91 -18.80
CA HIS A 236 -7.35 -15.94 -18.53
C HIS A 236 -7.41 -16.25 -17.03
N ALA A 237 -8.60 -16.46 -16.54
CA ALA A 237 -8.85 -17.05 -15.24
C ALA A 237 -10.23 -17.71 -15.24
N GLU A 238 -10.36 -18.86 -14.58
CA GLU A 238 -11.65 -19.52 -14.36
C GLU A 238 -12.33 -18.94 -13.13
N LYS A 239 -13.64 -18.62 -13.26
CA LYS A 239 -14.42 -18.04 -12.16
C LYS A 239 -14.67 -19.04 -11.03
N ALA A 240 -14.81 -20.30 -11.35
CA ALA A 240 -14.95 -21.39 -10.38
C ALA A 240 -13.57 -22.03 -10.14
N PRO A 241 -13.07 -22.02 -8.91
CA PRO A 241 -11.80 -22.69 -8.61
C PRO A 241 -11.95 -24.21 -8.79
N THR A 242 -10.90 -24.87 -9.29
CA THR A 242 -10.86 -26.32 -9.36
C THR A 242 -10.95 -26.96 -7.98
N GLU A 243 -11.58 -28.11 -7.88
CA GLU A 243 -11.69 -28.88 -6.63
C GLU A 243 -10.33 -29.36 -6.10
N ASN A 244 -10.29 -29.67 -4.79
CA ASN A 244 -9.09 -30.18 -4.11
C ASN A 244 -8.76 -31.61 -4.53
#